data_7c54f1f98a03c731ced80049e30a107f
#
_entry.id   7c54f1f98a03c731ced80049e30a107f
#
_cell.length_a   1.000
_cell.length_b   1.000
_cell.length_c   1.000
_cell.angle_alpha   90.00
_cell.angle_beta   90.00
_cell.angle_gamma   90.00
#
_symmetry.space_group_name_H-M   'P 1'
#
loop_
_entity.id
_entity.type
_entity.pdbx_description
1 polymer ?
#
loop_
_entity_poly.entity_id
_entity_poly.type
_entity_poly.pdbx_seq_one_letter_code
_entity_poly.pdbx_strand_id
1 'polypeptide(L)'
;MHSGAMVALLALQCFVVLFVALHNWIPLGTLNNVKGVRVEFPTGKLLITTLINFTPVAIGLAATVFYFGRGYPEWVFWWLWITYGLACYGSFTAWWMPYLLRPDPQRAARYRTMYAATHAFLPERNGIRPNTLHVIFDIATVAILIDLAVLTA
;
A
#
# COMPACT_ATOMS: atom_id res chain seq x y z
N MET A 1 -13.99 20.95 14.45
CA MET A 1 -13.63 20.65 13.02
C MET A 1 -12.25 20.03 12.96
N HIS A 2 -12.12 18.92 12.29
CA HIS A 2 -11.01 17.96 12.29
C HIS A 2 -9.82 18.37 11.40
N SER A 3 -9.31 19.62 11.52
CA SER A 3 -8.19 20.07 10.68
C SER A 3 -6.95 19.16 10.78
N GLY A 4 -6.68 18.63 11.97
CA GLY A 4 -5.58 17.68 12.18
C GLY A 4 -5.75 16.37 11.41
N ALA A 5 -6.94 15.77 11.45
CA ALA A 5 -7.24 14.53 10.72
C ALA A 5 -7.14 14.74 9.19
N MET A 6 -7.58 15.89 8.67
CA MET A 6 -7.44 16.19 7.25
C MET A 6 -5.98 16.34 6.80
N VAL A 7 -5.14 16.95 7.63
CA VAL A 7 -3.70 17.05 7.35
C VAL A 7 -3.04 15.67 7.42
N ALA A 8 -3.40 14.84 8.41
CA ALA A 8 -2.91 13.48 8.53
C ALA A 8 -3.34 12.63 7.33
N LEU A 9 -4.61 12.70 6.93
CA LEU A 9 -5.12 12.03 5.73
C LEU A 9 -4.30 12.39 4.49
N LEU A 10 -4.07 13.69 4.26
CA LEU A 10 -3.29 14.16 3.13
C LEU A 10 -1.85 13.64 3.15
N ALA A 11 -1.17 13.70 4.29
CA ALA A 11 0.20 13.22 4.45
C ALA A 11 0.31 11.70 4.19
N LEU A 12 -0.62 10.92 4.75
CA LEU A 12 -0.68 9.47 4.54
C LEU A 12 -0.97 9.11 3.08
N GLN A 13 -1.88 9.83 2.43
CA GLN A 13 -2.16 9.64 1.00
C GLN A 13 -0.96 9.97 0.12
N CYS A 14 -0.23 11.05 0.40
CA CYS A 14 1.02 11.36 -0.29
C CYS A 14 2.03 10.22 -0.17
N PHE A 15 2.20 9.67 1.04
CA PHE A 15 3.08 8.52 1.25
C PHE A 15 2.62 7.30 0.43
N VAL A 16 1.33 6.94 0.46
CA VAL A 16 0.80 5.78 -0.27
C VAL A 16 0.96 5.95 -1.78
N VAL A 17 0.67 7.14 -2.33
CA VAL A 17 0.85 7.43 -3.76
C VAL A 17 2.31 7.30 -4.17
N LEU A 18 3.24 7.87 -3.40
CA LEU A 18 4.68 7.74 -3.65
C LEU A 18 5.16 6.29 -3.54
N PHE A 19 4.69 5.56 -2.52
CA PHE A 19 5.01 4.15 -2.37
C PHE A 19 4.56 3.36 -3.61
N VAL A 20 3.30 3.45 -3.99
CA VAL A 20 2.75 2.69 -5.13
C VAL A 20 3.45 3.04 -6.44
N ALA A 21 3.78 4.33 -6.64
CA ALA A 21 4.47 4.79 -7.84
C ALA A 21 5.92 4.28 -7.93
N LEU A 22 6.65 4.23 -6.82
CA LEU A 22 8.12 4.19 -6.84
C LEU A 22 8.74 2.90 -6.30
N HIS A 23 8.10 2.19 -5.35
CA HIS A 23 8.76 1.12 -4.60
C HIS A 23 9.28 -0.05 -5.44
N ASN A 24 8.67 -0.30 -6.62
CA ASN A 24 9.11 -1.34 -7.55
C ASN A 24 10.03 -0.83 -8.68
N TRP A 25 10.28 0.49 -8.73
CA TRP A 25 11.00 1.12 -9.83
C TRP A 25 12.33 1.74 -9.40
N ILE A 26 12.39 2.31 -8.22
CA ILE A 26 13.56 3.02 -7.69
C ILE A 26 14.19 2.19 -6.58
N PRO A 27 15.50 1.90 -6.63
CA PRO A 27 16.16 1.18 -5.56
C PRO A 27 16.25 2.06 -4.30
N LEU A 28 15.77 1.52 -3.17
CA LEU A 28 15.75 2.16 -1.85
C LEU A 28 16.70 1.44 -0.87
N GLY A 29 17.87 1.06 -1.35
CA GLY A 29 18.85 0.31 -0.57
C GLY A 29 18.30 -1.06 -0.14
N THR A 30 18.32 -1.33 1.16
CA THR A 30 17.82 -2.59 1.74
C THR A 30 16.30 -2.61 1.93
N LEU A 31 15.60 -1.52 1.68
CA LEU A 31 14.14 -1.47 1.88
C LEU A 31 13.37 -2.16 0.76
N ASN A 32 13.92 -2.24 -0.45
CA ASN A 32 13.32 -2.95 -1.56
C ASN A 32 14.37 -3.68 -2.41
N ASN A 33 13.90 -4.58 -3.28
CA ASN A 33 14.76 -5.31 -4.22
C ASN A 33 14.16 -5.24 -5.63
N VAL A 34 14.39 -4.13 -6.31
CA VAL A 34 13.89 -3.90 -7.68
C VAL A 34 14.33 -5.01 -8.65
N LYS A 35 15.55 -5.53 -8.51
CA LYS A 35 16.07 -6.62 -9.35
C LYS A 35 15.26 -7.91 -9.12
N GLY A 36 15.04 -8.30 -7.86
CA GLY A 36 14.27 -9.48 -7.50
C GLY A 36 12.82 -9.39 -7.98
N VAL A 37 12.19 -8.21 -7.85
CA VAL A 37 10.83 -7.98 -8.37
C VAL A 37 10.78 -8.17 -9.90
N ARG A 38 11.77 -7.70 -10.65
CA ARG A 38 11.83 -7.83 -12.11
C ARG A 38 12.05 -9.26 -12.61
N VAL A 39 12.59 -10.15 -11.78
CA VAL A 39 12.68 -11.58 -12.09
C VAL A 39 11.27 -12.20 -12.18
N GLU A 40 10.39 -11.82 -11.24
CA GLU A 40 9.02 -12.37 -11.17
C GLU A 40 8.01 -11.60 -12.04
N PHE A 41 8.28 -10.32 -12.27
CA PHE A 41 7.39 -9.43 -13.03
C PHE A 41 8.14 -8.77 -14.20
N PRO A 42 7.92 -9.23 -15.44
CA PRO A 42 8.39 -8.52 -16.64
C PRO A 42 7.93 -7.06 -16.64
N THR A 43 8.74 -6.17 -17.18
CA THR A 43 8.54 -4.70 -17.12
C THR A 43 7.12 -4.27 -17.56
N GLY A 44 6.57 -4.86 -18.64
CA GLY A 44 5.22 -4.52 -19.10
C GLY A 44 4.13 -4.91 -18.08
N LYS A 45 4.23 -6.11 -17.49
CA LYS A 45 3.29 -6.55 -16.44
C LYS A 45 3.41 -5.68 -15.20
N LEU A 46 4.65 -5.34 -14.81
CA LEU A 46 4.91 -4.47 -13.66
C LEU A 46 4.31 -3.07 -13.87
N LEU A 47 4.46 -2.51 -15.08
CA LEU A 47 3.88 -1.21 -15.42
C LEU A 47 2.35 -1.23 -15.33
N ILE A 48 1.70 -2.22 -15.93
CA ILE A 48 0.24 -2.37 -15.86
C ILE A 48 -0.22 -2.49 -14.41
N THR A 49 0.44 -3.34 -13.62
CA THR A 49 0.10 -3.51 -12.19
C THR A 49 0.30 -2.20 -11.41
N THR A 50 1.40 -1.47 -11.69
CA THR A 50 1.63 -0.15 -11.07
C THR A 50 0.51 0.83 -11.44
N LEU A 51 0.13 0.94 -12.70
CA LEU A 51 -0.93 1.84 -13.14
C LEU A 51 -2.29 1.50 -12.53
N ILE A 52 -2.65 0.23 -12.47
CA ILE A 52 -3.91 -0.23 -11.85
C ILE A 52 -3.97 0.17 -10.37
N ASN A 53 -2.87 0.00 -9.63
CA ASN A 53 -2.83 0.35 -8.21
C ASN A 53 -2.66 1.86 -7.97
N PHE A 54 -1.90 2.55 -8.83
CA PHE A 54 -1.60 3.97 -8.72
C PHE A 54 -2.81 4.86 -9.02
N THR A 55 -3.54 4.56 -10.10
CA THR A 55 -4.62 5.42 -10.59
C THR A 55 -5.68 5.73 -9.52
N PRO A 56 -6.26 4.75 -8.81
CA PRO A 56 -7.30 5.05 -7.82
C PRO A 56 -6.79 5.85 -6.63
N VAL A 57 -5.56 5.59 -6.15
CA VAL A 57 -4.99 6.35 -5.03
C VAL A 57 -4.60 7.77 -5.45
N ALA A 58 -4.12 7.95 -6.69
CA ALA A 58 -3.80 9.27 -7.23
C ALA A 58 -5.06 10.14 -7.43
N ILE A 59 -6.16 9.55 -7.91
CA ILE A 59 -7.46 10.22 -7.99
C ILE A 59 -7.94 10.62 -6.59
N GLY A 60 -7.82 9.72 -5.62
CA GLY A 60 -8.18 9.99 -4.23
C GLY A 60 -7.39 11.17 -3.65
N LEU A 61 -6.06 11.18 -3.84
CA LEU A 61 -5.22 12.28 -3.39
C LEU A 61 -5.60 13.59 -4.09
N ALA A 62 -5.79 13.58 -5.41
CA ALA A 62 -6.20 14.77 -6.18
C ALA A 62 -7.54 15.35 -5.68
N ALA A 63 -8.53 14.47 -5.43
CA ALA A 63 -9.80 14.87 -4.86
C ALA A 63 -9.63 15.45 -3.45
N THR A 64 -8.82 14.82 -2.60
CA THR A 64 -8.53 15.31 -1.24
C THR A 64 -7.91 16.72 -1.28
N VAL A 65 -6.93 16.95 -2.16
CA VAL A 65 -6.31 18.27 -2.34
C VAL A 65 -7.32 19.29 -2.87
N PHE A 66 -8.10 18.92 -3.89
CA PHE A 66 -9.07 19.84 -4.50
C PHE A 66 -10.13 20.33 -3.52
N TYR A 67 -10.64 19.43 -2.67
CA TYR A 67 -11.68 19.74 -1.68
C TYR A 67 -11.11 20.14 -0.32
N PHE A 68 -9.81 20.24 -0.17
CA PHE A 68 -9.19 20.62 1.10
C PHE A 68 -9.72 21.97 1.60
N GLY A 69 -10.30 22.00 2.81
CA GLY A 69 -10.92 23.20 3.38
C GLY A 69 -12.28 23.59 2.82
N ARG A 70 -12.83 22.86 1.83
CA ARG A 70 -14.12 23.19 1.17
C ARG A 70 -15.27 22.25 1.57
N GLY A 71 -14.98 21.22 2.38
CA GLY A 71 -15.93 20.13 2.63
C GLY A 71 -15.93 19.10 1.50
N TYR A 72 -15.87 17.82 1.88
CA TYR A 72 -15.81 16.73 0.90
C TYR A 72 -17.24 16.33 0.51
N PRO A 73 -17.55 16.24 -0.79
CA PRO A 73 -18.78 15.62 -1.25
C PRO A 73 -18.77 14.11 -0.94
N GLU A 74 -19.94 13.51 -0.76
CA GLU A 74 -20.08 12.09 -0.39
C GLU A 74 -19.30 11.14 -1.31
N TRP A 75 -19.28 11.41 -2.62
CA TRP A 75 -18.57 10.55 -3.57
C TRP A 75 -17.08 10.47 -3.30
N VAL A 76 -16.44 11.53 -2.73
CA VAL A 76 -15.02 11.50 -2.35
C VAL A 76 -14.81 10.53 -1.20
N PHE A 77 -15.66 10.58 -0.16
CA PHE A 77 -15.60 9.63 0.94
C PHE A 77 -15.77 8.19 0.46
N TRP A 78 -16.79 7.92 -0.38
CA TRP A 78 -17.00 6.58 -0.95
C TRP A 78 -15.81 6.12 -1.79
N TRP A 79 -15.24 7.01 -2.61
CA TRP A 79 -14.04 6.69 -3.39
C TRP A 79 -12.88 6.30 -2.49
N LEU A 80 -12.62 7.07 -1.44
CA LEU A 80 -11.53 6.81 -0.51
C LEU A 80 -11.75 5.51 0.28
N TRP A 81 -12.95 5.30 0.82
CA TRP A 81 -13.29 4.07 1.53
C TRP A 81 -13.10 2.82 0.66
N ILE A 82 -13.60 2.83 -0.57
CA ILE A 82 -13.47 1.70 -1.50
C ILE A 82 -12.01 1.50 -1.87
N THR A 83 -11.30 2.55 -2.24
CA THR A 83 -9.89 2.47 -2.67
C THR A 83 -8.98 1.93 -1.57
N TYR A 84 -9.03 2.50 -0.38
CA TYR A 84 -8.17 2.06 0.72
C TYR A 84 -8.66 0.77 1.38
N GLY A 85 -9.94 0.48 1.37
CA GLY A 85 -10.50 -0.81 1.76
C GLY A 85 -9.99 -1.94 0.87
N LEU A 86 -10.01 -1.74 -0.45
CA LEU A 86 -9.46 -2.71 -1.41
C LEU A 86 -7.92 -2.83 -1.29
N ALA A 87 -7.21 -1.74 -1.03
CA ALA A 87 -5.76 -1.78 -0.79
C ALA A 87 -5.43 -2.60 0.46
N CYS A 88 -6.12 -2.38 1.58
CA CYS A 88 -5.96 -3.19 2.80
C CYS A 88 -6.32 -4.66 2.56
N TYR A 89 -7.43 -4.95 1.88
CA TYR A 89 -7.82 -6.32 1.56
C TYR A 89 -6.78 -7.01 0.67
N GLY A 90 -6.30 -6.32 -0.37
CA GLY A 90 -5.25 -6.82 -1.26
C GLY A 90 -3.95 -7.12 -0.51
N SER A 91 -3.52 -6.21 0.36
CA SER A 91 -2.34 -6.40 1.19
C SER A 91 -2.53 -7.53 2.21
N PHE A 92 -3.68 -7.61 2.87
CA PHE A 92 -4.00 -8.70 3.78
C PHE A 92 -3.90 -10.06 3.07
N THR A 93 -4.53 -10.22 1.92
CA THR A 93 -4.51 -11.48 1.16
C THR A 93 -3.14 -11.78 0.56
N ALA A 94 -2.35 -10.76 0.24
CA ALA A 94 -1.00 -10.93 -0.31
C ALA A 94 0.02 -11.35 0.76
N TRP A 95 0.02 -10.69 1.91
CA TRP A 95 1.05 -10.82 2.92
C TRP A 95 0.56 -11.52 4.20
N TRP A 96 -0.51 -11.03 4.82
CA TRP A 96 -0.91 -11.41 6.16
C TRP A 96 -1.65 -12.74 6.22
N MET A 97 -2.49 -13.03 5.23
CA MET A 97 -3.19 -14.30 5.16
C MET A 97 -2.21 -15.49 5.05
N PRO A 98 -1.22 -15.51 4.14
CA PRO A 98 -0.25 -16.60 4.11
C PRO A 98 0.71 -16.59 5.29
N TYR A 99 1.04 -15.41 5.83
CA TYR A 99 1.91 -15.28 6.99
C TYR A 99 1.27 -15.81 8.27
N LEU A 100 -0.01 -15.51 8.52
CA LEU A 100 -0.69 -15.80 9.79
C LEU A 100 -1.54 -17.06 9.76
N LEU A 101 -2.29 -17.29 8.67
CA LEU A 101 -3.43 -18.21 8.65
C LEU A 101 -3.22 -19.41 7.74
N ARG A 102 -2.86 -19.19 6.48
CA ARG A 102 -2.90 -20.23 5.45
C ARG A 102 -1.58 -20.27 4.67
N PRO A 103 -0.68 -21.23 4.96
CA PRO A 103 0.57 -21.38 4.22
C PRO A 103 0.35 -21.49 2.71
N ASP A 104 1.19 -20.78 1.93
CA ASP A 104 1.19 -20.82 0.46
C ASP A 104 2.65 -21.02 -0.01
N PRO A 105 3.08 -22.28 -0.24
CA PRO A 105 4.46 -22.56 -0.62
C PRO A 105 4.91 -21.93 -1.94
N GLN A 106 3.99 -21.79 -2.91
CA GLN A 106 4.32 -21.15 -4.20
C GLN A 106 4.56 -19.65 -4.02
N ARG A 107 3.73 -19.01 -3.23
CA ARG A 107 3.93 -17.59 -2.88
C ARG A 107 5.17 -17.38 -2.05
N ALA A 108 5.44 -18.24 -1.08
CA ALA A 108 6.65 -18.19 -0.28
C ALA A 108 7.92 -18.29 -1.13
N ALA A 109 7.94 -19.17 -2.15
CA ALA A 109 9.06 -19.27 -3.08
C ALA A 109 9.26 -17.98 -3.89
N ARG A 110 8.19 -17.40 -4.44
CA ARG A 110 8.25 -16.12 -5.16
C ARG A 110 8.70 -14.96 -4.28
N TYR A 111 8.19 -14.90 -3.04
CA TYR A 111 8.55 -13.83 -2.11
C TYR A 111 10.02 -13.92 -1.67
N ARG A 112 10.58 -15.11 -1.55
CA ARG A 112 12.03 -15.27 -1.34
C ARG A 112 12.83 -14.67 -2.49
N THR A 113 12.46 -14.93 -3.74
CA THR A 113 13.13 -14.31 -4.90
C THR A 113 13.03 -12.79 -4.86
N MET A 114 11.85 -12.26 -4.57
CA MET A 114 11.61 -10.81 -4.59
C MET A 114 12.20 -10.06 -3.39
N TYR A 115 12.14 -10.66 -2.20
CA TYR A 115 12.31 -9.90 -0.95
C TYR A 115 13.36 -10.46 0.02
N ALA A 116 14.06 -11.59 -0.26
CA ALA A 116 15.06 -12.15 0.66
C ALA A 116 16.17 -11.18 1.02
N ALA A 117 16.57 -10.31 0.09
CA ALA A 117 17.61 -9.31 0.30
C ALA A 117 17.10 -8.00 0.93
N THR A 118 15.82 -7.94 1.33
CA THR A 118 15.24 -6.73 1.91
C THR A 118 15.23 -6.77 3.43
N HIS A 119 15.27 -5.59 4.05
CA HIS A 119 15.11 -5.46 5.48
C HIS A 119 13.70 -5.87 5.92
N ALA A 120 13.62 -6.69 6.96
CA ALA A 120 12.38 -7.10 7.60
C ALA A 120 12.63 -7.23 9.11
N PHE A 121 11.80 -6.55 9.92
CA PHE A 121 11.88 -6.63 11.38
C PHE A 121 11.00 -7.73 11.96
N LEU A 122 10.04 -8.25 11.18
CA LEU A 122 9.22 -9.39 11.59
C LEU A 122 9.96 -10.71 11.31
N PRO A 123 9.80 -11.74 12.17
CA PRO A 123 10.34 -13.06 11.91
C PRO A 123 9.66 -13.70 10.70
N GLU A 124 10.33 -14.68 10.09
CA GLU A 124 9.70 -15.50 9.05
C GLU A 124 8.66 -16.44 9.68
N ARG A 125 7.48 -16.52 9.05
CA ARG A 125 6.42 -17.47 9.42
C ARG A 125 5.75 -18.01 8.15
N ASN A 126 5.52 -19.31 8.11
CA ASN A 126 4.95 -19.99 6.95
C ASN A 126 5.72 -19.77 5.64
N GLY A 127 7.04 -19.53 5.71
CA GLY A 127 7.88 -19.21 4.57
C GLY A 127 7.70 -17.78 4.04
N ILE A 128 6.92 -16.95 4.72
CA ILE A 128 6.70 -15.54 4.41
C ILE A 128 7.42 -14.67 5.43
N ARG A 129 8.12 -13.65 4.92
CA ARG A 129 8.76 -12.61 5.73
C ARG A 129 8.36 -11.25 5.18
N PRO A 130 7.33 -10.59 5.77
CA PRO A 130 6.90 -9.26 5.33
C PRO A 130 8.07 -8.27 5.46
N ASN A 131 8.42 -7.60 4.37
CA ASN A 131 9.48 -6.62 4.44
C ASN A 131 8.99 -5.32 5.10
N THR A 132 9.91 -4.58 5.70
CA THR A 132 9.60 -3.37 6.46
C THR A 132 8.80 -2.34 5.67
N LEU A 133 9.15 -2.14 4.40
CA LEU A 133 8.50 -1.13 3.57
C LEU A 133 7.02 -1.44 3.31
N HIS A 134 6.68 -2.73 3.09
CA HIS A 134 5.27 -3.14 2.94
C HIS A 134 4.51 -3.06 4.27
N VAL A 135 5.14 -3.39 5.41
CA VAL A 135 4.48 -3.22 6.71
C VAL A 135 4.17 -1.75 7.00
N ILE A 136 5.07 -0.83 6.65
CA ILE A 136 4.81 0.61 6.78
C ILE A 136 3.65 1.05 5.87
N PHE A 137 3.61 0.54 4.63
CA PHE A 137 2.49 0.78 3.71
C PHE A 137 1.15 0.29 4.28
N ASP A 138 1.13 -0.91 4.87
CA ASP A 138 -0.06 -1.50 5.49
C ASP A 138 -0.54 -0.66 6.68
N ILE A 139 0.37 -0.22 7.54
CA ILE A 139 0.04 0.68 8.65
C ILE A 139 -0.54 2.00 8.12
N ALA A 140 0.06 2.58 7.08
CA ALA A 140 -0.43 3.83 6.51
C ALA A 140 -1.84 3.68 5.91
N THR A 141 -2.13 2.57 5.20
CA THR A 141 -3.47 2.33 4.65
C THR A 141 -4.53 2.11 5.72
N VAL A 142 -4.19 1.40 6.81
CA VAL A 142 -5.08 1.26 7.97
C VAL A 142 -5.31 2.60 8.66
N ALA A 143 -4.25 3.41 8.84
CA ALA A 143 -4.37 4.75 9.43
C ALA A 143 -5.29 5.66 8.60
N ILE A 144 -5.23 5.59 7.26
CA ILE A 144 -6.17 6.31 6.38
C ILE A 144 -7.62 5.88 6.66
N LEU A 145 -7.89 4.59 6.80
CA LEU A 145 -9.26 4.12 7.10
C LEU A 145 -9.74 4.61 8.47
N ILE A 146 -8.85 4.67 9.47
CA ILE A 146 -9.18 5.23 10.78
C ILE A 146 -9.48 6.73 10.67
N ASP A 147 -8.64 7.49 9.95
CA ASP A 147 -8.87 8.92 9.71
C ASP A 147 -10.20 9.17 8.98
N LEU A 148 -10.52 8.35 7.98
CA LEU A 148 -11.81 8.43 7.29
C LEU A 148 -12.97 8.16 8.24
N ALA A 149 -12.86 7.19 9.14
CA ALA A 149 -13.88 6.93 10.15
C ALA A 149 -14.10 8.15 11.08
N VAL A 150 -13.02 8.82 11.47
CA VAL A 150 -13.09 10.05 12.29
C VAL A 150 -13.72 11.21 11.51
N LEU A 151 -13.46 11.31 10.20
CA LEU A 151 -13.97 12.40 9.37
C LEU A 151 -15.43 12.20 8.95
N THR A 152 -15.94 10.96 9.01
CA THR A 152 -17.33 10.61 8.61
C THR A 152 -18.25 10.38 9.82
N ALA A 153 -17.74 10.38 11.06
CA ALA A 153 -18.50 10.31 12.31
C ALA A 153 -19.03 11.69 12.72
#